data_84a6f56e60d106bf911323e399a25928
#
_entry.id   84a6f56e60d106bf911323e399a25928
#
_cell.length_a   1.000
_cell.length_b   1.000
_cell.length_c   1.000
_cell.angle_alpha   90.00
_cell.angle_beta   90.00
_cell.angle_gamma   90.00
#
_symmetry.space_group_name_H-M   'P 1'
#
loop_
_entity.id
_entity.type
_entity.pdbx_description
1 polymer ?
#
loop_
_entity_poly.entity_id
_entity_poly.type
_entity_poly.pdbx_seq_one_letter_code
_entity_poly.pdbx_strand_id
1 'polypeptide(L)'
;NVTKSVVPMMMKKRYGKIINISSVVGVSGNAGQSNYAASKAGIIGFTKSVAKELASRNILANAIAPGFIATDMTDVLSQEVKDHINAQIPLKRMGSAEEIANAVYFLGNEENTYITGQVLNIDGGMLM
;
A
#
# COMPACT_ATOMS: atom_id res chain seq x y z
N ASN A 1 -13.66 6.91 -9.14
CA ASN A 1 -12.92 6.18 -8.12
C ASN A 1 -13.60 4.85 -7.84
N VAL A 2 -12.86 3.77 -7.94
CA VAL A 2 -13.39 2.41 -7.78
C VAL A 2 -14.01 2.22 -6.40
N THR A 3 -13.40 2.78 -5.37
CA THR A 3 -13.93 2.69 -4.01
C THR A 3 -15.33 3.28 -3.90
N LYS A 4 -15.55 4.45 -4.49
CA LYS A 4 -16.88 5.08 -4.48
C LYS A 4 -17.93 4.24 -5.20
N SER A 5 -17.52 3.51 -6.24
CA SER A 5 -18.45 2.68 -7.01
C SER A 5 -18.90 1.44 -6.26
N VAL A 6 -18.01 0.80 -5.50
CA VAL A 6 -18.33 -0.48 -4.87
C VAL A 6 -18.81 -0.37 -3.42
N VAL A 7 -18.49 0.71 -2.71
CA VAL A 7 -18.88 0.87 -1.30
C VAL A 7 -20.39 0.77 -1.07
N PRO A 8 -21.26 1.43 -1.87
CA PRO A 8 -22.70 1.28 -1.64
C PRO A 8 -23.17 -0.17 -1.70
N MET A 9 -22.61 -0.97 -2.59
CA MET A 9 -22.97 -2.39 -2.70
C MET A 9 -22.53 -3.15 -1.45
N MET A 10 -21.32 -2.89 -0.97
CA MET A 10 -20.79 -3.53 0.24
C MET A 10 -21.62 -3.15 1.47
N MET A 11 -22.01 -1.90 1.59
CA MET A 11 -22.84 -1.43 2.69
C MET A 11 -24.18 -2.13 2.71
N LYS A 12 -24.78 -2.33 1.55
CA LYS A 12 -26.07 -3.02 1.43
C LYS A 12 -25.96 -4.48 1.87
N LYS A 13 -24.88 -5.14 1.51
CA LYS A 13 -24.64 -6.54 1.89
C LYS A 13 -24.08 -6.69 3.30
N ARG A 14 -23.65 -5.60 3.91
CA ARG A 14 -22.97 -5.58 5.21
C ARG A 14 -21.75 -6.49 5.23
N TYR A 15 -21.00 -6.48 4.15
CA TYR A 15 -19.79 -7.24 4.03
C TYR A 15 -18.92 -6.66 2.94
N GLY A 16 -17.64 -6.59 3.19
CA GLY A 16 -16.69 -6.19 2.19
C GLY A 16 -15.33 -5.91 2.78
N LYS A 17 -14.36 -5.90 1.89
CA LYS A 17 -12.99 -5.53 2.23
C LYS A 17 -12.47 -4.61 1.15
N ILE A 18 -11.96 -3.47 1.56
CA ILE A 18 -11.36 -2.50 0.66
C ILE A 18 -9.87 -2.50 0.93
N ILE A 19 -9.08 -2.71 -0.10
CA ILE A 19 -7.63 -2.67 0.01
C ILE A 19 -7.12 -1.71 -1.04
N ASN A 20 -6.63 -0.57 -0.58
CA ASN A 20 -6.03 0.43 -1.46
C ASN A 20 -4.53 0.20 -1.55
N ILE A 21 -4.03 0.17 -2.77
CA ILE A 21 -2.59 0.08 -3.00
C ILE A 21 -2.14 1.46 -3.46
N SER A 22 -1.26 2.07 -2.69
CA SER A 22 -0.83 3.42 -2.97
C SER A 22 0.63 3.43 -3.38
N SER A 23 0.89 3.98 -4.55
CA SER A 23 2.26 4.12 -5.03
C SER A 23 2.83 5.43 -4.50
N VAL A 24 3.57 5.36 -3.41
CA VAL A 24 4.19 6.55 -2.83
C VAL A 24 5.59 6.81 -3.39
N VAL A 25 6.17 5.84 -4.08
CA VAL A 25 7.54 5.92 -4.56
C VAL A 25 7.65 6.67 -5.88
N GLY A 26 6.58 6.74 -6.65
CA GLY A 26 6.57 7.47 -7.92
C GLY A 26 6.55 8.98 -7.75
N VAL A 27 6.47 9.47 -6.53
CA VAL A 27 6.39 10.90 -6.24
C VAL A 27 7.81 11.46 -6.25
N SER A 28 8.25 11.85 -7.40
CA SER A 28 9.48 12.59 -7.66
C SER A 28 10.75 12.07 -6.98
N GLY A 29 11.67 11.64 -7.79
CA GLY A 29 12.90 11.01 -7.33
C GLY A 29 13.81 11.88 -6.45
N ASN A 30 13.68 13.20 -6.49
CA ASN A 30 14.63 14.07 -5.79
C ASN A 30 14.15 14.54 -4.42
N ALA A 31 12.88 14.45 -4.14
CA ALA A 31 12.36 14.87 -2.85
C ALA A 31 12.40 13.76 -1.82
N GLY A 32 12.77 12.57 -2.24
CA GLY A 32 13.15 11.46 -1.39
C GLY A 32 12.13 11.12 -0.33
N GLN A 33 12.65 10.92 0.87
CA GLN A 33 11.87 10.43 1.99
C GLN A 33 10.83 11.42 2.51
N SER A 34 11.01 12.72 2.31
CA SER A 34 10.03 13.72 2.76
C SER A 34 8.71 13.56 2.04
N ASN A 35 8.74 13.40 0.71
CA ASN A 35 7.53 13.19 -0.07
C ASN A 35 6.90 11.84 0.21
N TYR A 36 7.72 10.83 0.41
CA TYR A 36 7.24 9.51 0.77
C TYR A 36 6.49 9.56 2.11
N ALA A 37 7.10 10.18 3.11
CA ALA A 37 6.49 10.30 4.44
C ALA A 37 5.18 11.10 4.39
N ALA A 38 5.16 12.20 3.64
CA ALA A 38 3.96 13.03 3.51
C ALA A 38 2.83 12.26 2.81
N SER A 39 3.15 11.56 1.72
CA SER A 39 2.17 10.74 1.00
C SER A 39 1.63 9.63 1.89
N LYS A 40 2.50 8.99 2.66
CA LYS A 40 2.10 7.94 3.58
C LYS A 40 1.18 8.48 4.68
N ALA A 41 1.48 9.65 5.24
CA ALA A 41 0.63 10.27 6.25
C ALA A 41 -0.78 10.52 5.70
N GLY A 42 -0.88 10.98 4.44
CA GLY A 42 -2.17 11.18 3.79
C GLY A 42 -2.96 9.88 3.64
N ILE A 43 -2.28 8.81 3.24
CA ILE A 43 -2.90 7.49 3.09
C ILE A 43 -3.37 6.96 4.43
N ILE A 44 -2.59 7.13 5.49
CA ILE A 44 -2.97 6.71 6.83
C ILE A 44 -4.26 7.41 7.26
N GLY A 45 -4.32 8.73 7.09
CA GLY A 45 -5.50 9.51 7.45
C GLY A 45 -6.73 9.08 6.67
N PHE A 46 -6.58 8.94 5.35
CA PHE A 46 -7.68 8.53 4.50
C PHE A 46 -8.18 7.13 4.85
N THR A 47 -7.27 6.19 5.03
CA THR A 47 -7.62 4.80 5.36
C THR A 47 -8.35 4.70 6.69
N LYS A 48 -7.89 5.42 7.70
CA LYS A 48 -8.55 5.44 9.01
C LYS A 48 -9.94 6.05 8.93
N SER A 49 -10.09 7.11 8.16
CA SER A 49 -11.38 7.77 7.98
C SER A 49 -12.39 6.83 7.32
N VAL A 50 -12.00 6.17 6.24
CA VAL A 50 -12.86 5.20 5.55
C VAL A 50 -13.19 4.02 6.46
N ALA A 51 -12.20 3.51 7.18
CA ALA A 51 -12.41 2.37 8.09
C ALA A 51 -13.42 2.71 9.19
N LYS A 52 -13.29 3.89 9.79
CA LYS A 52 -14.23 4.32 10.82
C LYS A 52 -15.64 4.48 10.29
N GLU A 53 -15.77 5.07 9.11
CA GLU A 53 -17.08 5.31 8.51
C GLU A 53 -17.81 4.00 8.18
N LEU A 54 -17.08 2.98 7.75
CA LEU A 54 -17.68 1.76 7.24
C LEU A 54 -17.67 0.60 8.24
N ALA A 55 -17.07 0.78 9.41
CA ALA A 55 -16.95 -0.31 10.40
C ALA A 55 -18.30 -0.85 10.84
N SER A 56 -19.28 0.02 11.06
CA SER A 56 -20.62 -0.39 11.49
C SER A 56 -21.36 -1.23 10.46
N ARG A 57 -20.87 -1.21 9.21
CA ARG A 57 -21.42 -2.01 8.11
C ARG A 57 -20.62 -3.28 7.87
N ASN A 58 -19.71 -3.62 8.78
CA ASN A 58 -18.84 -4.80 8.66
C ASN A 58 -17.97 -4.76 7.40
N ILE A 59 -17.53 -3.57 7.03
CA ILE A 59 -16.61 -3.39 5.92
C ILE A 59 -15.26 -3.01 6.49
N LEU A 60 -14.24 -3.77 6.14
CA LEU A 60 -12.87 -3.53 6.56
C LEU A 60 -12.13 -2.73 5.48
N ALA A 61 -11.36 -1.74 5.88
CA ALA A 61 -10.61 -0.91 4.93
C ALA A 61 -9.17 -0.78 5.39
N ASN A 62 -8.27 -1.23 4.55
CA ASN A 62 -6.83 -1.19 4.80
C ASN A 62 -6.12 -0.69 3.55
N ALA A 63 -4.86 -0.38 3.68
CA ALA A 63 -4.05 0.05 2.55
C ALA A 63 -2.69 -0.63 2.56
N ILE A 64 -2.08 -0.72 1.40
CA ILE A 64 -0.71 -1.19 1.23
C ILE A 64 0.09 -0.03 0.64
N ALA A 65 1.21 0.27 1.26
CA ALA A 65 2.14 1.28 0.81
C ALA A 65 3.43 0.61 0.35
N PRO A 66 3.56 0.32 -0.96
CA PRO A 66 4.76 -0.31 -1.47
C PRO A 66 5.91 0.68 -1.54
N GLY A 67 7.13 0.18 -1.31
CA GLY A 67 8.34 0.91 -1.62
C GLY A 67 8.76 0.66 -3.07
N PHE A 68 10.04 0.43 -3.28
CA PHE A 68 10.57 0.13 -4.61
C PHE A 68 10.27 -1.33 -4.97
N ILE A 69 9.50 -1.52 -6.02
CA ILE A 69 9.10 -2.83 -6.50
C ILE A 69 9.68 -3.05 -7.88
N ALA A 70 10.32 -4.19 -8.08
CA ALA A 70 10.89 -4.54 -9.38
C ALA A 70 9.79 -4.78 -10.41
N THR A 71 9.91 -4.12 -11.55
CA THR A 71 8.99 -4.23 -12.67
C THR A 71 9.79 -4.24 -13.95
N ASP A 72 9.12 -4.43 -15.09
CA ASP A 72 9.79 -4.32 -16.40
C ASP A 72 10.42 -2.93 -16.58
N MET A 73 9.82 -1.90 -16.00
CA MET A 73 10.36 -0.55 -16.08
C MET A 73 11.66 -0.38 -15.29
N THR A 74 11.79 -1.09 -14.17
CA THR A 74 13.03 -1.03 -13.38
C THR A 74 14.14 -1.88 -14.01
N ASP A 75 13.79 -2.90 -14.79
CA ASP A 75 14.78 -3.76 -15.44
C ASP A 75 15.60 -3.00 -16.47
N VAL A 76 15.07 -1.91 -17.04
CA VAL A 76 15.80 -1.11 -18.02
C VAL A 76 16.71 -0.08 -17.38
N LEU A 77 16.68 0.07 -16.06
CA LEU A 77 17.57 0.97 -15.34
C LEU A 77 19.01 0.46 -15.39
N SER A 78 19.98 1.37 -15.36
CA SER A 78 21.38 0.97 -15.29
C SER A 78 21.66 0.29 -13.95
N GLN A 79 22.71 -0.52 -13.90
CA GLN A 79 23.12 -1.18 -12.67
C GLN A 79 23.48 -0.16 -11.59
N GLU A 80 24.08 0.96 -11.98
CA GLU A 80 24.43 2.02 -11.05
C GLU A 80 23.17 2.60 -10.36
N VAL A 81 22.11 2.83 -11.14
CA VAL A 81 20.85 3.34 -10.59
C VAL A 81 20.22 2.29 -9.68
N LYS A 82 20.21 1.02 -10.10
CA LYS A 82 19.67 -0.06 -9.27
C LYS A 82 20.42 -0.18 -7.95
N ASP A 83 21.74 -0.08 -7.99
CA ASP A 83 22.58 -0.15 -6.78
C ASP A 83 22.28 1.01 -5.85
N HIS A 84 22.06 2.20 -6.39
CA HIS A 84 21.71 3.38 -5.60
C HIS A 84 20.37 3.18 -4.90
N ILE A 85 19.38 2.66 -5.60
CA ILE A 85 18.06 2.37 -5.02
C ILE A 85 18.20 1.32 -3.93
N ASN A 86 18.89 0.23 -4.21
CA ASN A 86 19.06 -0.87 -3.24
C ASN A 86 19.79 -0.41 -1.98
N ALA A 87 20.72 0.53 -2.11
CA ALA A 87 21.45 1.07 -0.98
C ALA A 87 20.56 1.83 0.01
N GLN A 88 19.44 2.36 -0.45
CA GLN A 88 18.49 3.08 0.39
C GLN A 88 17.52 2.17 1.13
N ILE A 89 17.48 0.90 0.77
CA ILE A 89 16.55 -0.06 1.35
C ILE A 89 17.30 -0.90 2.39
N PRO A 90 16.84 -0.95 3.64
CA PRO A 90 17.51 -1.78 4.66
C PRO A 90 17.69 -3.24 4.25
N LEU A 91 16.72 -3.85 3.56
CA LEU A 91 16.89 -5.23 3.08
C LEU A 91 17.74 -5.32 1.82
N LYS A 92 18.20 -4.18 1.27
CA LYS A 92 19.17 -4.10 0.17
C LYS A 92 18.69 -4.72 -1.13
N ARG A 93 17.39 -4.79 -1.33
CA ARG A 93 16.79 -5.24 -2.59
C ARG A 93 15.41 -4.62 -2.77
N MET A 94 14.98 -4.50 -4.02
CA MET A 94 13.60 -4.15 -4.32
C MET A 94 12.70 -5.33 -3.98
N GLY A 95 11.44 -5.03 -3.68
CA GLY A 95 10.43 -6.07 -3.52
C GLY A 95 9.94 -6.57 -4.87
N SER A 96 9.11 -7.60 -4.85
CA SER A 96 8.51 -8.17 -6.05
C SER A 96 7.01 -7.92 -6.07
N ALA A 97 6.42 -7.98 -7.27
CA ALA A 97 4.97 -7.90 -7.41
C ALA A 97 4.27 -9.02 -6.61
N GLU A 98 4.89 -10.19 -6.54
CA GLU A 98 4.36 -11.30 -5.76
C GLU A 98 4.30 -10.98 -4.28
N GLU A 99 5.30 -10.27 -3.75
CA GLU A 99 5.28 -9.87 -2.34
C GLU A 99 4.14 -8.89 -2.05
N ILE A 100 3.82 -8.01 -3.00
CA ILE A 100 2.65 -7.14 -2.87
C ILE A 100 1.37 -7.96 -2.92
N ALA A 101 1.27 -8.90 -3.85
CA ALA A 101 0.09 -9.76 -4.00
C ALA A 101 -0.16 -10.58 -2.73
N ASN A 102 0.89 -11.08 -2.09
CA ASN A 102 0.77 -11.82 -0.83
C ASN A 102 0.18 -10.96 0.27
N ALA A 103 0.56 -9.70 0.35
CA ALA A 103 0.01 -8.77 1.33
C ALA A 103 -1.47 -8.46 1.05
N VAL A 104 -1.83 -8.28 -0.22
CA VAL A 104 -3.23 -8.09 -0.62
C VAL A 104 -4.06 -9.31 -0.21
N TYR A 105 -3.55 -10.49 -0.50
CA TYR A 105 -4.24 -11.72 -0.12
C TYR A 105 -4.44 -11.81 1.39
N PHE A 106 -3.41 -11.50 2.16
CA PHE A 106 -3.49 -11.53 3.62
C PHE A 106 -4.59 -10.61 4.15
N LEU A 107 -4.64 -9.38 3.67
CA LEU A 107 -5.63 -8.41 4.13
C LEU A 107 -7.03 -8.72 3.60
N GLY A 108 -7.13 -9.29 2.41
CA GLY A 108 -8.42 -9.59 1.77
C GLY A 108 -8.99 -10.96 2.07
N ASN A 109 -8.26 -11.80 2.77
CA ASN A 109 -8.66 -13.16 3.08
C ASN A 109 -9.92 -13.16 3.96
N GLU A 110 -10.80 -14.14 3.76
CA GLU A 110 -12.01 -14.31 4.56
C GLU A 110 -11.72 -14.40 6.05
N GLU A 111 -10.56 -14.93 6.42
CA GLU A 111 -10.16 -15.06 7.81
C GLU A 111 -9.82 -13.73 8.45
N ASN A 112 -9.56 -12.69 7.66
CA ASN A 112 -9.37 -11.36 8.21
C ASN A 112 -10.72 -10.74 8.55
N THR A 113 -11.05 -10.73 9.81
CA THR A 113 -12.32 -10.20 10.31
C THR A 113 -12.14 -9.09 11.31
N TYR A 114 -10.91 -8.74 11.66
CA TYR A 114 -10.64 -7.79 12.75
C TYR A 114 -9.55 -6.78 12.45
N ILE A 115 -8.96 -6.79 11.24
CA ILE A 115 -7.94 -5.82 10.85
C ILE A 115 -8.61 -4.76 9.98
N THR A 116 -8.60 -3.53 10.43
CA THR A 116 -9.14 -2.41 9.66
C THR A 116 -8.41 -1.13 10.03
N GLY A 117 -8.37 -0.18 9.13
CA GLY A 117 -7.75 1.12 9.36
C GLY A 117 -6.22 1.08 9.33
N GLN A 118 -5.62 0.03 8.83
CA GLN A 118 -4.18 -0.15 8.85
C GLN A 118 -3.55 0.14 7.49
N VAL A 119 -2.34 0.67 7.52
CA VAL A 119 -1.51 0.82 6.33
C VAL A 119 -0.28 -0.06 6.52
N LEU A 120 -0.15 -1.04 5.64
CA LEU A 120 0.94 -2.01 5.71
C LEU A 120 2.03 -1.60 4.73
N ASN A 121 3.22 -1.32 5.25
CA ASN A 121 4.37 -0.99 4.42
C ASN A 121 4.98 -2.26 3.86
N ILE A 122 5.19 -2.28 2.55
CA ILE A 122 5.90 -3.36 1.88
C ILE A 122 7.10 -2.72 1.18
N ASP A 123 8.10 -2.35 1.95
CA ASP A 123 9.18 -1.49 1.47
C ASP A 123 10.59 -1.91 1.92
N GLY A 124 10.72 -3.12 2.44
CA GLY A 124 12.03 -3.60 2.89
C GLY A 124 12.62 -2.81 4.04
N GLY A 125 11.80 -2.09 4.79
CA GLY A 125 12.24 -1.29 5.93
C GLY A 125 12.61 0.14 5.58
N MET A 126 12.37 0.59 4.34
CA MET A 126 12.80 1.91 3.90
C MET A 126 12.24 3.04 4.76
N LEU A 127 11.05 2.87 5.27
CA LEU A 127 10.43 3.85 6.17
C LEU A 127 10.14 3.18 7.52
N MET A 128 11.19 3.07 8.30
CA MET A 128 11.05 2.59 9.68
C MET A 128 10.96 3.73 10.65
#